data_1461508ec56a13898b5adce55ef71d13
#
_entry.id   1461508ec56a13898b5adce55ef71d13
#
_cell.length_a   1.000
_cell.length_b   1.000
_cell.length_c   1.000
_cell.angle_alpha   90.00
_cell.angle_beta   90.00
_cell.angle_gamma   90.00
#
_symmetry.space_group_name_H-M   'P 1'
#
loop_
_entity.id
_entity.type
_entity.pdbx_description
1 polymer ?
#
loop_
_entity_poly.entity_id
_entity_poly.type
_entity_poly.pdbx_seq_one_letter_code
_entity_poly.pdbx_strand_id
1 'polypeptide(L)'
;GDLATARKVVDLPLLRKDFIINSYQLYQARVMGADAVLLIAACLTPAECLSLAETAHSLQLEVLLEVHSQQELDHLNPHVDMVGVNNRNLGSFHTDVENSFRLAELLPKEVLKVSESGIADPQLIARLRKVGYRGFLIGETFMKEADPGLTLTHFKEAIPC
;
A
#
# COMPACT_ATOMS: atom_id res chain seq x y z
N GLY A 1 -2.97 20.59 1.83
CA GLY A 1 -2.09 19.45 2.08
C GLY A 1 -1.61 18.82 0.78
N ASP A 2 -0.64 17.93 0.87
CA ASP A 2 0.09 17.35 -0.27
C ASP A 2 -0.81 16.63 -1.27
N LEU A 3 -1.83 15.90 -0.76
CA LEU A 3 -2.77 15.17 -1.61
C LEU A 3 -3.57 16.11 -2.53
N ALA A 4 -4.12 17.20 -1.99
CA ALA A 4 -4.86 18.18 -2.78
C ALA A 4 -3.96 18.94 -3.76
N THR A 5 -2.68 19.10 -3.44
CA THR A 5 -1.69 19.68 -4.33
C THR A 5 -1.36 18.72 -5.48
N ALA A 6 -1.13 17.45 -5.16
CA ALA A 6 -0.89 16.41 -6.17
C ALA A 6 -2.07 16.28 -7.15
N ARG A 7 -3.31 16.31 -6.65
CA ARG A 7 -4.52 16.21 -7.50
C ARG A 7 -4.61 17.30 -8.58
N LYS A 8 -4.00 18.46 -8.36
CA LYS A 8 -4.00 19.57 -9.33
C LYS A 8 -3.04 19.37 -10.51
N VAL A 9 -2.07 18.47 -10.36
CA VAL A 9 -0.96 18.31 -11.32
C VAL A 9 -0.87 16.94 -11.95
N VAL A 10 -1.66 15.96 -11.48
CA VAL A 10 -1.68 14.60 -12.04
C VAL A 10 -3.11 14.07 -12.15
N ASP A 11 -3.36 13.29 -13.22
CA ASP A 11 -4.60 12.54 -13.41
C ASP A 11 -4.48 11.07 -12.96
N LEU A 12 -3.29 10.68 -12.49
CA LEU A 12 -3.06 9.33 -11.94
C LEU A 12 -3.88 9.10 -10.67
N PRO A 13 -4.30 7.86 -10.39
CA PRO A 13 -4.90 7.51 -9.11
C PRO A 13 -3.98 7.89 -7.94
N LEU A 14 -4.57 8.46 -6.89
CA LEU A 14 -3.86 8.92 -5.70
C LEU A 14 -4.29 8.10 -4.47
N LEU A 15 -3.30 7.55 -3.78
CA LEU A 15 -3.47 6.87 -2.49
C LEU A 15 -3.23 7.85 -1.34
N ARG A 16 -4.21 7.98 -0.44
CA ARG A 16 -3.97 8.58 0.88
C ARG A 16 -3.29 7.56 1.78
N LYS A 17 -1.98 7.71 1.92
CA LYS A 17 -1.16 6.88 2.81
C LYS A 17 -0.99 7.57 4.16
N ASP A 18 -1.89 7.25 5.08
CA ASP A 18 -2.01 7.85 6.40
C ASP A 18 -2.56 6.83 7.41
N PHE A 19 -2.45 7.12 8.71
CA PHE A 19 -3.09 6.33 9.77
C PHE A 19 -4.57 6.68 9.85
N ILE A 20 -5.42 5.88 9.21
CA ILE A 20 -6.87 6.07 9.23
C ILE A 20 -7.46 5.23 10.37
N ILE A 21 -8.09 5.91 11.32
CA ILE A 21 -8.68 5.34 12.53
C ILE A 21 -10.16 5.72 12.71
N ASN A 22 -10.70 6.61 11.88
CA ASN A 22 -12.10 7.00 11.92
C ASN A 22 -12.63 7.39 10.53
N SER A 23 -13.94 7.37 10.38
CA SER A 23 -14.63 7.65 9.11
C SER A 23 -14.44 9.08 8.61
N TYR A 24 -14.26 10.06 9.50
CA TYR A 24 -14.04 11.45 9.10
C TYR A 24 -12.84 11.60 8.16
N GLN A 25 -11.78 10.83 8.41
CA GLN A 25 -10.58 10.84 7.55
C GLN A 25 -10.87 10.31 6.13
N LEU A 26 -11.85 9.41 5.97
CA LEU A 26 -12.29 8.91 4.67
C LEU A 26 -13.02 10.00 3.87
N TYR A 27 -13.92 10.75 4.52
CA TYR A 27 -14.57 11.92 3.91
C TYR A 27 -13.54 12.97 3.50
N GLN A 28 -12.56 13.25 4.37
CA GLN A 28 -11.45 14.15 4.02
C GLN A 28 -10.68 13.65 2.79
N ALA A 29 -10.35 12.36 2.74
CA ALA A 29 -9.63 11.77 1.62
C ALA A 29 -10.39 11.98 0.31
N ARG A 30 -11.69 11.75 0.32
CA ARG A 30 -12.55 11.95 -0.86
C ARG A 30 -12.58 13.42 -1.31
N VAL A 31 -12.78 14.34 -0.38
CA VAL A 31 -12.79 15.79 -0.66
C VAL A 31 -11.44 16.28 -1.21
N MET A 32 -10.33 15.73 -0.72
CA MET A 32 -8.98 16.07 -1.18
C MET A 32 -8.63 15.45 -2.55
N GLY A 33 -9.48 14.57 -3.11
CA GLY A 33 -9.27 13.96 -4.42
C GLY A 33 -8.49 12.66 -4.41
N ALA A 34 -8.49 11.93 -3.28
CA ALA A 34 -7.96 10.56 -3.25
C ALA A 34 -8.85 9.61 -4.07
N ASP A 35 -8.24 8.58 -4.64
CA ASP A 35 -8.90 7.46 -5.29
C ASP A 35 -8.86 6.21 -4.41
N ALA A 36 -7.87 6.09 -3.55
CA ALA A 36 -7.69 4.99 -2.62
C ALA A 36 -7.22 5.45 -1.25
N VAL A 37 -7.48 4.63 -0.24
CA VAL A 37 -7.06 4.85 1.15
C VAL A 37 -6.32 3.63 1.68
N LEU A 38 -5.42 3.87 2.64
CA LEU A 38 -4.71 2.84 3.38
C LEU A 38 -5.44 2.56 4.69
N LEU A 39 -5.73 1.29 4.97
CA LEU A 39 -6.13 0.80 6.29
C LEU A 39 -5.03 -0.10 6.83
N ILE A 40 -4.57 0.15 8.05
CA ILE A 40 -3.46 -0.58 8.66
C ILE A 40 -4.01 -1.54 9.70
N ALA A 41 -3.88 -2.85 9.44
CA ALA A 41 -4.41 -3.89 10.32
C ALA A 41 -3.88 -3.77 11.76
N ALA A 42 -2.59 -3.46 11.93
CA ALA A 42 -1.99 -3.28 13.25
C ALA A 42 -2.61 -2.15 14.09
N CYS A 43 -3.32 -1.21 13.47
CA CYS A 43 -3.96 -0.07 14.13
C CYS A 43 -5.46 -0.23 14.34
N LEU A 44 -6.06 -1.31 13.86
CA LEU A 44 -7.51 -1.52 13.81
C LEU A 44 -7.86 -2.93 14.28
N THR A 45 -9.03 -3.09 14.86
CA THR A 45 -9.65 -4.41 14.99
C THR A 45 -10.24 -4.85 13.64
N PRO A 46 -10.48 -6.16 13.41
CA PRO A 46 -11.18 -6.63 12.20
C PRO A 46 -12.53 -5.95 11.98
N ALA A 47 -13.30 -5.70 13.05
CA ALA A 47 -14.59 -5.03 12.97
C ALA A 47 -14.48 -3.55 12.56
N GLU A 48 -13.51 -2.83 13.11
CA GLU A 48 -13.20 -1.44 12.71
C GLU A 48 -12.74 -1.38 11.26
N CYS A 49 -11.89 -2.31 10.84
CA CYS A 49 -11.41 -2.42 9.45
C CYS A 49 -12.59 -2.64 8.49
N LEU A 50 -13.50 -3.56 8.80
CA LEU A 50 -14.70 -3.80 7.99
C LEU A 50 -15.54 -2.54 7.87
N SER A 51 -15.87 -1.89 8.97
CA SER A 51 -16.70 -0.67 8.99
C SER A 51 -16.07 0.48 8.18
N LEU A 52 -14.76 0.68 8.32
CA LEU A 52 -14.03 1.70 7.55
C LEU A 52 -13.97 1.34 6.05
N ALA A 53 -13.78 0.07 5.70
CA ALA A 53 -13.75 -0.38 4.31
C ALA A 53 -15.13 -0.20 3.63
N GLU A 54 -16.23 -0.52 4.31
CA GLU A 54 -17.59 -0.26 3.84
C GLU A 54 -17.82 1.24 3.60
N THR A 55 -17.41 2.08 4.54
CA THR A 55 -17.53 3.55 4.40
C THR A 55 -16.69 4.05 3.22
N ALA A 56 -15.47 3.56 3.06
CA ALA A 56 -14.60 3.92 1.93
C ALA A 56 -15.28 3.59 0.59
N HIS A 57 -15.83 2.39 0.44
CA HIS A 57 -16.56 1.98 -0.76
C HIS A 57 -17.79 2.85 -1.02
N SER A 58 -18.55 3.22 0.01
CA SER A 58 -19.68 4.13 -0.14
C SER A 58 -19.29 5.51 -0.67
N LEU A 59 -18.04 5.90 -0.45
CA LEU A 59 -17.42 7.13 -0.94
C LEU A 59 -16.67 6.94 -2.28
N GLN A 60 -16.78 5.78 -2.89
CA GLN A 60 -16.05 5.43 -4.12
C GLN A 60 -14.52 5.52 -3.96
N LEU A 61 -14.02 5.12 -2.78
CA LEU A 61 -12.60 4.97 -2.49
C LEU A 61 -12.24 3.48 -2.52
N GLU A 62 -11.16 3.12 -3.19
CA GLU A 62 -10.57 1.80 -3.08
C GLU A 62 -9.82 1.64 -1.77
N VAL A 63 -9.70 0.42 -1.29
CA VAL A 63 -9.09 0.08 -0.01
C VAL A 63 -7.85 -0.77 -0.21
N LEU A 64 -6.71 -0.27 0.25
CA LEU A 64 -5.47 -1.01 0.44
C LEU A 64 -5.36 -1.38 1.93
N LEU A 65 -5.46 -2.66 2.25
CA LEU A 65 -5.23 -3.17 3.61
C LEU A 65 -3.75 -3.52 3.77
N GLU A 66 -3.07 -2.83 4.69
CA GLU A 66 -1.68 -3.11 5.04
C GLU A 66 -1.60 -4.14 6.16
N VAL A 67 -0.83 -5.21 5.95
CA VAL A 67 -0.58 -6.28 6.91
C VAL A 67 0.92 -6.51 7.08
N HIS A 68 1.33 -6.96 8.29
CA HIS A 68 2.73 -7.25 8.64
C HIS A 68 2.94 -8.73 8.97
N SER A 69 1.87 -9.45 9.32
CA SER A 69 1.93 -10.82 9.81
C SER A 69 0.73 -11.64 9.34
N GLN A 70 0.84 -12.96 9.47
CA GLN A 70 -0.25 -13.88 9.16
C GLN A 70 -1.50 -13.62 10.02
N GLN A 71 -1.33 -13.27 11.28
CA GLN A 71 -2.45 -13.00 12.19
C GLN A 71 -3.30 -11.82 11.74
N GLU A 72 -2.69 -10.85 11.09
CA GLU A 72 -3.40 -9.67 10.57
C GLU A 72 -4.26 -9.97 9.35
N LEU A 73 -4.15 -11.16 8.74
CA LEU A 73 -5.02 -11.60 7.65
C LEU A 73 -6.48 -11.78 8.09
N ASP A 74 -6.76 -11.87 9.40
CA ASP A 74 -8.11 -11.87 9.96
C ASP A 74 -8.87 -10.55 9.66
N HIS A 75 -8.17 -9.49 9.27
CA HIS A 75 -8.75 -8.21 8.86
C HIS A 75 -9.30 -8.21 7.42
N LEU A 76 -8.97 -9.24 6.62
CA LEU A 76 -9.49 -9.36 5.26
C LEU A 76 -11.01 -9.39 5.26
N ASN A 77 -11.62 -8.62 4.36
CA ASN A 77 -13.06 -8.55 4.20
C ASN A 77 -13.41 -8.27 2.71
N PRO A 78 -14.69 -8.43 2.31
CA PRO A 78 -15.09 -8.28 0.90
C PRO A 78 -14.88 -6.89 0.30
N HIS A 79 -14.65 -5.85 1.11
CA HIS A 79 -14.44 -4.46 0.67
C HIS A 79 -12.96 -4.11 0.54
N VAL A 80 -12.04 -5.05 0.77
CA VAL A 80 -10.61 -4.86 0.54
C VAL A 80 -10.31 -5.12 -0.93
N ASP A 81 -9.77 -4.14 -1.63
CA ASP A 81 -9.44 -4.22 -3.06
C ASP A 81 -8.01 -4.71 -3.28
N MET A 82 -7.11 -4.33 -2.38
CA MET A 82 -5.68 -4.66 -2.44
C MET A 82 -5.17 -5.02 -1.04
N VAL A 83 -4.24 -5.95 -0.96
CA VAL A 83 -3.50 -6.24 0.28
C VAL A 83 -2.05 -5.87 0.11
N GLY A 84 -1.56 -5.00 1.00
CA GLY A 84 -0.17 -4.59 1.07
C GLY A 84 0.56 -5.35 2.18
N VAL A 85 1.62 -6.06 1.82
CA VAL A 85 2.52 -6.65 2.81
C VAL A 85 3.64 -5.66 3.10
N ASN A 86 3.66 -5.12 4.32
CA ASN A 86 4.69 -4.18 4.73
C ASN A 86 5.89 -4.94 5.33
N ASN A 87 7.04 -4.78 4.67
CA ASN A 87 8.30 -5.41 5.08
C ASN A 87 8.97 -4.68 6.26
N ARG A 88 8.47 -3.49 6.65
CA ARG A 88 8.97 -2.74 7.81
C ARG A 88 8.11 -3.03 9.02
N ASN A 89 8.73 -3.49 10.10
CA ASN A 89 8.07 -3.66 11.37
C ASN A 89 7.79 -2.29 12.00
N LEU A 90 6.55 -2.05 12.43
CA LEU A 90 6.14 -0.75 13.00
C LEU A 90 6.77 -0.48 14.38
N GLY A 91 7.10 -1.52 15.16
CA GLY A 91 7.69 -1.37 16.49
C GLY A 91 9.20 -1.17 16.46
N SER A 92 9.92 -2.05 15.77
CA SER A 92 11.39 -2.03 15.69
C SER A 92 11.95 -1.20 14.54
N PHE A 93 11.11 -0.82 13.57
CA PHE A 93 11.50 -0.22 12.28
C PHE A 93 12.46 -1.09 11.45
N HIS A 94 12.69 -2.34 11.86
CA HIS A 94 13.45 -3.29 11.07
C HIS A 94 12.72 -3.64 9.78
N THR A 95 13.46 -3.67 8.66
CA THR A 95 12.91 -3.98 7.34
C THR A 95 13.46 -5.33 6.86
N ASP A 96 12.55 -6.25 6.51
CA ASP A 96 12.88 -7.57 6.00
C ASP A 96 11.98 -7.91 4.80
N VAL A 97 12.53 -7.81 3.60
CA VAL A 97 11.80 -8.07 2.34
C VAL A 97 11.32 -9.52 2.20
N GLU A 98 11.92 -10.46 2.94
CA GLU A 98 11.46 -11.86 2.97
C GLU A 98 10.04 -11.99 3.53
N ASN A 99 9.54 -10.99 4.27
CA ASN A 99 8.17 -10.98 4.76
C ASN A 99 7.15 -11.07 3.61
N SER A 100 7.40 -10.34 2.51
CA SER A 100 6.54 -10.40 1.31
C SER A 100 6.53 -11.80 0.70
N PHE A 101 7.67 -12.51 0.68
CA PHE A 101 7.72 -13.88 0.17
C PHE A 101 7.01 -14.87 1.11
N ARG A 102 7.18 -14.74 2.42
CA ARG A 102 6.51 -15.59 3.41
C ARG A 102 4.99 -15.49 3.35
N LEU A 103 4.45 -14.29 3.19
CA LEU A 103 3.00 -14.06 3.18
C LEU A 103 2.37 -14.29 1.81
N ALA A 104 3.13 -14.33 0.73
CA ALA A 104 2.60 -14.43 -0.63
C ALA A 104 1.65 -15.61 -0.84
N GLU A 105 1.99 -16.78 -0.28
CA GLU A 105 1.21 -18.02 -0.43
C GLU A 105 -0.05 -18.05 0.45
N LEU A 106 -0.07 -17.23 1.51
CA LEU A 106 -1.18 -17.15 2.45
C LEU A 106 -2.27 -16.18 2.01
N LEU A 107 -1.95 -15.29 1.07
CA LEU A 107 -2.91 -14.30 0.56
C LEU A 107 -3.85 -14.95 -0.47
N PRO A 108 -5.15 -14.56 -0.48
CA PRO A 108 -6.09 -15.01 -1.49
C PRO A 108 -5.59 -14.71 -2.92
N LYS A 109 -5.85 -15.61 -3.85
CA LYS A 109 -5.41 -15.45 -5.25
C LYS A 109 -6.10 -14.31 -5.96
N GLU A 110 -7.32 -14.00 -5.55
CA GLU A 110 -8.21 -13.01 -6.16
C GLU A 110 -7.83 -11.58 -5.78
N VAL A 111 -7.12 -11.41 -4.67
CA VAL A 111 -6.75 -10.08 -4.15
C VAL A 111 -5.48 -9.59 -4.87
N LEU A 112 -5.48 -8.32 -5.24
CA LEU A 112 -4.29 -7.66 -5.78
C LEU A 112 -3.25 -7.48 -4.65
N LYS A 113 -2.05 -8.02 -4.87
CA LYS A 113 -0.97 -8.02 -3.88
C LYS A 113 0.00 -6.88 -4.12
N VAL A 114 0.28 -6.14 -3.06
CA VAL A 114 1.24 -5.02 -3.03
C VAL A 114 2.33 -5.33 -2.02
N SER A 115 3.60 -5.13 -2.40
CA SER A 115 4.74 -5.23 -1.48
C SER A 115 5.21 -3.83 -1.11
N GLU A 116 5.42 -3.59 0.18
CA GLU A 116 5.73 -2.28 0.73
C GLU A 116 7.03 -2.29 1.54
N SER A 117 7.81 -1.25 1.39
CA SER A 117 9.06 -0.98 2.12
C SER A 117 10.24 -1.89 1.74
N GLY A 118 11.43 -1.35 1.83
CA GLY A 118 12.68 -2.08 1.64
C GLY A 118 12.99 -2.47 0.19
N ILE A 119 12.24 -1.96 -0.78
CA ILE A 119 12.45 -2.25 -2.19
C ILE A 119 13.42 -1.21 -2.75
N ALA A 120 14.68 -1.60 -2.89
CA ALA A 120 15.76 -0.73 -3.38
C ALA A 120 16.42 -1.25 -4.68
N ASP A 121 16.19 -2.51 -5.01
CA ASP A 121 16.78 -3.18 -6.18
C ASP A 121 15.70 -3.54 -7.20
N PRO A 122 15.81 -3.09 -8.47
CA PRO A 122 14.90 -3.48 -9.54
C PRO A 122 14.77 -5.00 -9.74
N GLN A 123 15.81 -5.78 -9.45
CA GLN A 123 15.76 -7.23 -9.51
C GLN A 123 14.76 -7.84 -8.51
N LEU A 124 14.57 -7.20 -7.35
CA LEU A 124 13.60 -7.63 -6.36
C LEU A 124 12.17 -7.55 -6.90
N ILE A 125 11.87 -6.54 -7.74
CA ILE A 125 10.56 -6.42 -8.40
C ILE A 125 10.25 -7.68 -9.23
N ALA A 126 11.20 -8.14 -10.03
CA ALA A 126 11.01 -9.35 -10.84
C ALA A 126 10.77 -10.59 -9.97
N ARG A 127 11.50 -10.73 -8.87
CA ARG A 127 11.31 -11.81 -7.89
C ARG A 127 9.94 -11.78 -7.24
N LEU A 128 9.49 -10.59 -6.79
CA LEU A 128 8.18 -10.40 -6.18
C LEU A 128 7.03 -10.66 -7.17
N ARG A 129 7.19 -10.28 -8.43
CA ARG A 129 6.21 -10.60 -9.48
C ARG A 129 6.00 -12.11 -9.64
N LYS A 130 7.06 -12.90 -9.54
CA LYS A 130 6.99 -14.37 -9.65
C LYS A 130 6.13 -15.02 -8.57
N VAL A 131 6.03 -14.42 -7.39
CA VAL A 131 5.19 -14.90 -6.29
C VAL A 131 3.82 -14.19 -6.21
N GLY A 132 3.48 -13.40 -7.21
CA GLY A 132 2.13 -12.86 -7.39
C GLY A 132 1.93 -11.38 -7.07
N TYR A 133 2.95 -10.66 -6.63
CA TYR A 133 2.84 -9.22 -6.41
C TYR A 133 2.68 -8.46 -7.74
N ARG A 134 1.78 -7.46 -7.74
CA ARG A 134 1.51 -6.62 -8.91
C ARG A 134 1.66 -5.12 -8.62
N GLY A 135 1.69 -4.74 -7.34
CA GLY A 135 1.92 -3.37 -6.90
C GLY A 135 3.09 -3.28 -5.94
N PHE A 136 3.74 -2.12 -5.90
CA PHE A 136 4.92 -1.87 -5.07
C PHE A 136 4.87 -0.45 -4.53
N LEU A 137 4.91 -0.29 -3.21
CA LEU A 137 5.02 1.03 -2.58
C LEU A 137 6.48 1.29 -2.21
N ILE A 138 7.06 2.25 -2.91
CA ILE A 138 8.48 2.61 -2.79
C ILE A 138 8.57 4.11 -2.56
N GLY A 139 9.07 4.52 -1.40
CA GLY A 139 9.26 5.93 -1.07
C GLY A 139 10.73 6.27 -0.82
N GLU A 140 11.32 5.65 0.20
CA GLU A 140 12.67 5.96 0.68
C GLU A 140 13.74 5.87 -0.43
N THR A 141 13.66 4.85 -1.28
CA THR A 141 14.60 4.64 -2.39
C THR A 141 14.70 5.85 -3.32
N PHE A 142 13.58 6.53 -3.56
CA PHE A 142 13.53 7.70 -4.43
C PHE A 142 13.71 9.01 -3.68
N MET A 143 13.04 9.14 -2.53
CA MET A 143 12.97 10.41 -1.79
C MET A 143 14.28 10.82 -1.13
N LYS A 144 15.23 9.90 -0.95
CA LYS A 144 16.59 10.20 -0.45
C LYS A 144 17.52 10.80 -1.53
N GLU A 145 17.15 10.68 -2.79
CA GLU A 145 17.95 11.14 -3.93
C GLU A 145 17.69 12.61 -4.25
N ALA A 146 18.68 13.26 -4.86
CA ALA A 146 18.57 14.67 -5.23
C ALA A 146 17.49 14.93 -6.30
N ASP A 147 17.26 13.96 -7.19
CA ASP A 147 16.17 13.99 -8.19
C ASP A 147 15.37 12.69 -8.10
N PRO A 148 14.30 12.65 -7.29
CA PRO A 148 13.46 11.48 -7.13
C PRO A 148 12.80 11.02 -8.45
N GLY A 149 12.43 11.96 -9.31
CA GLY A 149 11.76 11.66 -10.58
C GLY A 149 12.68 10.94 -11.55
N LEU A 150 13.90 11.43 -11.70
CA LEU A 150 14.91 10.78 -12.55
C LEU A 150 15.29 9.41 -12.01
N THR A 151 15.45 9.29 -10.69
CA THR A 151 15.75 8.01 -10.04
C THR A 151 14.63 6.99 -10.28
N LEU A 152 13.36 7.40 -10.20
CA LEU A 152 12.23 6.54 -10.52
C LEU A 152 12.26 6.08 -11.98
N THR A 153 12.58 6.96 -12.91
CA THR A 153 12.70 6.62 -14.33
C THR A 153 13.75 5.55 -14.57
N HIS A 154 14.96 5.74 -14.05
CA HIS A 154 16.05 4.77 -14.16
C HIS A 154 15.71 3.44 -13.48
N PHE A 155 15.07 3.48 -12.31
CA PHE A 155 14.63 2.30 -11.61
C PHE A 155 13.65 1.47 -12.44
N LYS A 156 12.66 2.12 -13.05
CA LYS A 156 11.67 1.47 -13.91
C LYS A 156 12.31 0.80 -15.14
N GLU A 157 13.25 1.49 -15.78
CA GLU A 157 13.98 0.97 -16.95
C GLU A 157 14.86 -0.24 -16.61
N ALA A 158 15.34 -0.32 -15.37
CA ALA A 158 16.19 -1.40 -14.88
C ALA A 158 15.41 -2.65 -14.40
N ILE A 159 14.08 -2.59 -14.35
CA ILE A 159 13.26 -3.76 -13.96
C ILE A 159 13.32 -4.79 -15.07
N PRO A 160 13.74 -6.04 -14.78
CA PRO A 160 13.74 -7.12 -15.79
C PRO A 160 12.33 -7.43 -16.30
N CYS A 161 12.23 -7.75 -17.58
CA CYS A 161 11.00 -8.18 -18.24
C CYS A 161 10.52 -9.56 -17.73
#